data_4fa16f1f0946bea1c86e685373e773f5
#
_entry.id   4fa16f1f0946bea1c86e685373e773f5
#
_cell.length_a   1.000
_cell.length_b   1.000
_cell.length_c   1.000
_cell.angle_alpha   90.00
_cell.angle_beta   90.00
_cell.angle_gamma   90.00
#
_symmetry.space_group_name_H-M   'P 1'
#
loop_
_entity.id
_entity.type
_entity.pdbx_description
1 polymer ?
#
loop_
_entity_poly.entity_id
_entity_poly.type
_entity_poly.pdbx_seq_one_letter_code
_entity_poly.pdbx_strand_id
1 'polypeptide(L)'
;TTFDVLVKNTYFGGIIAPGVKLSLNSLSDKATLIPNINLKKINKVIGNNTISAVRSGFFWGYAGLIDNIINLIKKETGKSFKVIITGGFSNLFKKSIKTKVIQNQDITIRGLIKISKLIK
;
A
#
# COMPACT_ATOMS: atom_id res chain seq x y z
N THR A 1 0.85 5.05 3.23
CA THR A 1 -0.10 4.35 2.33
C THR A 1 -1.44 5.04 2.38
N THR A 2 -1.97 5.43 1.24
CA THR A 2 -3.26 6.11 1.15
C THR A 2 -4.22 5.33 0.27
N PHE A 3 -5.50 5.48 0.57
CA PHE A 3 -6.59 4.91 -0.21
C PHE A 3 -7.55 6.05 -0.57
N ASP A 4 -7.73 6.29 -1.84
CA ASP A 4 -8.66 7.30 -2.35
C ASP A 4 -9.85 6.60 -3.01
N VAL A 5 -11.05 6.95 -2.59
CA VAL A 5 -12.28 6.32 -3.05
C VAL A 5 -13.05 7.29 -3.95
N LEU A 6 -13.27 6.87 -5.19
CA LEU A 6 -14.07 7.61 -6.17
C LEU A 6 -15.35 6.84 -6.48
N VAL A 7 -16.47 7.54 -6.46
CA VAL A 7 -17.78 7.01 -6.84
C VAL A 7 -18.35 7.92 -7.91
N LYS A 8 -18.66 7.37 -9.10
CA LYS A 8 -19.19 8.15 -10.24
C LYS A 8 -18.36 9.41 -10.54
N ASN A 9 -17.04 9.25 -10.62
CA ASN A 9 -16.07 10.33 -10.86
C ASN A 9 -16.03 11.44 -9.79
N THR A 10 -16.62 11.20 -8.63
CA THR A 10 -16.59 12.13 -7.49
C THR A 10 -15.72 11.51 -6.38
N TYR A 11 -14.85 12.35 -5.81
CA TYR A 11 -14.08 11.96 -4.65
C TYR A 11 -15.00 11.76 -3.45
N PHE A 12 -15.05 10.53 -2.96
CA PHE A 12 -15.94 10.13 -1.85
C PHE A 12 -15.25 10.26 -0.50
N GLY A 13 -13.96 10.10 -0.46
CA GLY A 13 -13.13 10.17 0.73
C GLY A 13 -11.93 9.23 0.63
N GLY A 14 -11.19 9.12 1.71
CA GLY A 14 -9.99 8.29 1.71
C GLY A 14 -9.59 7.83 3.09
N ILE A 15 -8.59 6.96 3.12
CA ILE A 15 -7.95 6.45 4.33
C ILE A 15 -6.44 6.72 4.23
N ILE A 16 -5.85 7.16 5.33
CA ILE A 16 -4.40 7.35 5.43
C ILE A 16 -3.87 6.40 6.49
N ALA A 17 -3.00 5.51 6.06
CA ALA A 17 -2.24 4.62 6.92
C ALA A 17 -0.76 4.98 6.89
N PRO A 18 0.05 4.57 7.87
CA PRO A 18 1.49 4.82 7.84
C PRO A 18 2.13 4.27 6.57
N GLY A 19 3.08 5.00 6.01
CA GLY A 19 3.86 4.54 4.87
C GLY A 19 4.74 3.36 5.24
N VAL A 20 4.88 2.39 4.34
CA VAL A 20 5.68 1.17 4.57
C VAL A 20 7.12 1.52 4.90
N LYS A 21 7.78 2.31 4.05
CA LYS A 21 9.17 2.70 4.23
C LYS A 21 9.37 3.56 5.49
N LEU A 22 8.47 4.51 5.73
CA LEU A 22 8.52 5.36 6.92
C LEU A 22 8.42 4.53 8.20
N SER A 23 7.49 3.60 8.26
CA SER A 23 7.28 2.72 9.41
C SER A 23 8.48 1.79 9.64
N LEU A 24 9.03 1.22 8.58
CA LEU A 24 10.18 0.34 8.67
C LEU A 24 11.43 1.10 9.13
N ASN A 25 11.68 2.27 8.59
CA ASN A 25 12.80 3.13 9.01
C ASN A 25 12.63 3.58 10.46
N SER A 26 11.43 3.98 10.85
CA SER A 26 11.13 4.38 12.24
C SER A 26 11.38 3.25 13.24
N LEU A 27 11.04 2.04 12.88
CA LEU A 27 11.32 0.86 13.70
C LEU A 27 12.82 0.63 13.86
N SER A 28 13.59 0.72 12.77
CA SER A 28 15.05 0.58 12.78
C SER A 28 15.74 1.69 13.58
N ASP A 29 15.27 2.93 13.46
CA ASP A 29 15.86 4.08 14.14
C ASP A 29 15.63 4.07 15.66
N LYS A 30 14.45 3.57 16.09
CA LYS A 30 14.05 3.61 17.51
C LYS A 30 14.35 2.33 18.29
N ALA A 31 14.50 1.21 17.60
CA ALA A 31 14.84 -0.07 18.21
C ALA A 31 16.32 -0.37 17.97
N THR A 32 17.14 -0.21 19.01
CA THR A 32 18.59 -0.35 18.93
C THR A 32 19.09 -1.71 18.41
N LEU A 33 18.27 -2.75 18.53
CA LEU A 33 18.62 -4.11 18.09
C LEU A 33 18.12 -4.44 16.69
N ILE A 34 17.40 -3.52 16.02
CA ILE A 34 16.86 -3.75 14.68
C ILE A 34 17.71 -2.97 13.67
N PRO A 35 18.47 -3.66 12.80
CA PRO A 35 19.24 -3.00 11.76
C PRO A 35 18.35 -2.45 10.65
N ASN A 36 18.91 -1.64 9.77
CA ASN A 36 18.25 -1.23 8.54
C ASN A 36 17.94 -2.45 7.67
N ILE A 37 16.68 -2.62 7.32
CA ILE A 37 16.17 -3.80 6.62
C ILE A 37 15.53 -3.36 5.30
N ASN A 38 15.93 -4.01 4.20
CA ASN A 38 15.26 -3.86 2.92
C ASN A 38 14.03 -4.76 2.87
N LEU A 39 12.89 -4.18 2.57
CA LEU A 39 11.66 -4.94 2.39
C LEU A 39 11.69 -5.68 1.05
N LYS A 40 11.43 -6.97 1.10
CA LYS A 40 11.32 -7.83 -0.09
C LYS A 40 10.29 -8.92 0.15
N LYS A 41 9.84 -9.54 -0.94
CA LYS A 41 8.93 -10.68 -0.86
C LYS A 41 9.58 -11.83 -0.09
N ILE A 42 8.79 -12.44 0.78
CA ILE A 42 9.16 -13.65 1.51
C ILE A 42 8.06 -14.70 1.38
N ASN A 43 8.47 -15.97 1.47
CA ASN A 43 7.52 -17.10 1.33
C ASN A 43 7.05 -17.63 2.68
N LYS A 44 7.87 -17.49 3.72
CA LYS A 44 7.55 -17.96 5.08
C LYS A 44 7.02 -16.83 5.93
N VAL A 45 6.02 -17.12 6.75
CA VAL A 45 5.46 -16.14 7.69
C VAL A 45 6.31 -16.07 8.96
N ILE A 46 6.73 -17.20 9.50
CA ILE A 46 7.50 -17.24 10.73
C ILE A 46 8.97 -17.00 10.43
N GLY A 47 9.52 -15.90 10.94
CA GLY A 47 10.94 -15.59 10.89
C GLY A 47 11.71 -16.27 12.01
N ASN A 48 12.93 -16.73 11.74
CA ASN A 48 13.80 -17.40 12.70
C ASN A 48 14.97 -16.52 13.18
N ASN A 49 15.02 -15.27 12.76
CA ASN A 49 15.94 -14.24 13.23
C ASN A 49 15.26 -12.87 13.12
N THR A 50 15.88 -11.84 13.72
CA THR A 50 15.29 -10.49 13.76
C THR A 50 14.98 -9.95 12.37
N ILE A 51 15.89 -10.09 11.41
CA ILE A 51 15.70 -9.58 10.05
C ILE A 51 14.52 -10.24 9.36
N SER A 52 14.44 -11.57 9.39
CA SER A 52 13.35 -12.31 8.77
C SER A 52 12.02 -12.09 9.48
N ALA A 53 12.03 -11.93 10.79
CA ALA A 53 10.83 -11.63 11.57
C ALA A 53 10.26 -10.24 11.22
N VAL A 54 11.10 -9.22 11.15
CA VAL A 54 10.69 -7.85 10.77
C VAL A 54 10.20 -7.81 9.32
N ARG A 55 10.91 -8.43 8.40
CA ARG A 55 10.45 -8.54 7.00
C ARG A 55 9.08 -9.20 6.90
N SER A 56 8.87 -10.28 7.63
CA SER A 56 7.59 -10.98 7.65
C SER A 56 6.46 -10.08 8.11
N GLY A 57 6.64 -9.41 9.25
CA GLY A 57 5.65 -8.51 9.80
C GLY A 57 5.26 -7.39 8.83
N PHE A 58 6.24 -6.76 8.20
CA PHE A 58 5.97 -5.69 7.23
C PHE A 58 5.37 -6.22 5.93
N PHE A 59 5.89 -7.30 5.37
CA PHE A 59 5.39 -7.84 4.11
C PHE A 59 3.95 -8.36 4.24
N TRP A 60 3.72 -9.30 5.14
CA TRP A 60 2.39 -9.88 5.34
C TRP A 60 1.44 -8.93 6.04
N GLY A 61 1.95 -8.11 6.96
CA GLY A 61 1.16 -7.10 7.65
C GLY A 61 0.59 -6.06 6.70
N TYR A 62 1.41 -5.50 5.80
CA TYR A 62 0.93 -4.53 4.81
C TYR A 62 0.08 -5.16 3.71
N ALA A 63 0.38 -6.37 3.26
CA ALA A 63 -0.51 -7.09 2.36
C ALA A 63 -1.90 -7.28 2.97
N GLY A 64 -1.97 -7.70 4.23
CA GLY A 64 -3.22 -7.82 4.98
C GLY A 64 -3.92 -6.48 5.21
N LEU A 65 -3.17 -5.42 5.53
CA LEU A 65 -3.70 -4.06 5.68
C LEU A 65 -4.40 -3.61 4.38
N ILE A 66 -3.74 -3.78 3.25
CA ILE A 66 -4.27 -3.37 1.95
C ILE A 66 -5.56 -4.13 1.64
N ASP A 67 -5.54 -5.46 1.74
CA ASP A 67 -6.72 -6.29 1.49
C ASP A 67 -7.87 -5.98 2.45
N ASN A 68 -7.59 -5.82 3.73
CA ASN A 68 -8.60 -5.53 4.74
C ASN A 68 -9.26 -4.17 4.50
N ILE A 69 -8.49 -3.12 4.25
CA ILE A 69 -9.03 -1.78 3.98
C ILE A 69 -9.90 -1.79 2.72
N ILE A 70 -9.45 -2.43 1.64
CA ILE A 70 -10.25 -2.55 0.42
C ILE A 70 -11.58 -3.27 0.69
N ASN A 71 -11.54 -4.35 1.45
CA ASN A 71 -12.74 -5.10 1.80
C ASN A 71 -13.69 -4.29 2.69
N LEU A 72 -13.18 -3.52 3.63
CA LEU A 72 -13.99 -2.62 4.46
C LEU A 72 -14.65 -1.52 3.63
N ILE A 73 -13.93 -0.92 2.69
CA ILE A 73 -14.49 0.08 1.76
C ILE A 73 -15.64 -0.52 0.96
N LYS A 74 -15.47 -1.73 0.40
CA LYS A 74 -16.52 -2.43 -0.34
C LYS A 74 -17.74 -2.72 0.52
N LYS A 75 -17.51 -3.15 1.76
CA LYS A 75 -18.58 -3.45 2.71
C LYS A 75 -19.36 -2.19 3.11
N GLU A 76 -18.65 -1.11 3.43
CA GLU A 76 -19.27 0.15 3.85
C GLU A 76 -20.11 0.78 2.73
N THR A 77 -19.60 0.77 1.51
CA THR A 77 -20.26 1.39 0.35
C THR A 77 -21.30 0.48 -0.34
N GLY A 78 -21.25 -0.83 -0.10
CA GLY A 78 -22.03 -1.81 -0.84
C GLY A 78 -21.71 -1.88 -2.33
N LYS A 79 -20.51 -1.40 -2.74
CA LYS A 79 -20.11 -1.28 -4.15
C LYS A 79 -18.89 -2.13 -4.48
N SER A 80 -18.81 -2.53 -5.75
CA SER A 80 -17.60 -3.08 -6.34
C SER A 80 -16.73 -1.96 -6.91
N PHE A 81 -15.42 -2.10 -6.78
CA PHE A 81 -14.47 -1.12 -7.26
C PHE A 81 -13.42 -1.75 -8.19
N LYS A 82 -13.07 -1.01 -9.22
CA LYS A 82 -11.80 -1.19 -9.91
C LYS A 82 -10.69 -0.65 -9.00
N VAL A 83 -9.79 -1.51 -8.57
CA VAL A 83 -8.72 -1.13 -7.65
C VAL A 83 -7.44 -0.89 -8.44
N ILE A 84 -6.90 0.31 -8.30
CA ILE A 84 -5.63 0.70 -8.92
C ILE A 84 -4.59 0.83 -7.82
N ILE A 85 -3.44 0.19 -8.01
CA ILE A 85 -2.29 0.30 -7.12
C ILE A 85 -1.16 1.06 -7.81
N THR A 86 -0.54 1.97 -7.08
CA THR A 86 0.59 2.78 -7.52
C THR A 86 1.60 2.98 -6.39
N GLY A 87 2.74 3.56 -6.70
CA GLY A 87 3.80 3.85 -5.75
C GLY A 87 4.95 2.86 -5.77
N GLY A 88 6.01 3.18 -5.03
CA GLY A 88 7.28 2.44 -5.07
C GLY A 88 7.20 0.98 -4.65
N PHE A 89 6.25 0.62 -3.76
CA PHE A 89 6.05 -0.75 -3.29
C PHE A 89 4.94 -1.51 -4.01
N SER A 90 4.32 -0.91 -5.04
CA SER A 90 3.22 -1.55 -5.76
C SER A 90 3.62 -2.87 -6.41
N ASN A 91 4.84 -2.96 -6.95
CA ASN A 91 5.38 -4.21 -7.51
C ASN A 91 5.51 -5.32 -6.46
N LEU A 92 5.89 -4.97 -5.24
CA LEU A 92 6.07 -5.92 -4.15
C LEU A 92 4.71 -6.52 -3.73
N PHE A 93 3.69 -5.68 -3.59
CA PHE A 93 2.41 -6.07 -3.03
C PHE A 93 1.38 -6.59 -4.03
N LYS A 94 1.42 -6.16 -5.31
CA LYS A 94 0.40 -6.51 -6.29
C LYS A 94 0.12 -8.01 -6.45
N LYS A 95 1.15 -8.85 -6.24
CA LYS A 95 1.03 -10.31 -6.35
C LYS A 95 0.77 -11.00 -5.01
N SER A 96 0.84 -10.26 -3.91
CA SER A 96 0.75 -10.81 -2.56
C SER A 96 -0.57 -10.49 -1.87
N ILE A 97 -1.30 -9.50 -2.38
CA ILE A 97 -2.65 -9.19 -1.96
C ILE A 97 -3.66 -10.09 -2.70
N LYS A 98 -4.75 -10.42 -2.03
CA LYS A 98 -5.83 -11.27 -2.58
C LYS A 98 -6.72 -10.50 -3.54
N THR A 99 -6.89 -9.19 -3.31
CA THR A 99 -7.69 -8.32 -4.16
C THR A 99 -7.08 -8.21 -5.55
N LYS A 100 -7.90 -8.37 -6.58
CA LYS A 100 -7.49 -8.11 -7.96
C LYS A 100 -7.24 -6.62 -8.15
N VAL A 101 -6.02 -6.26 -8.54
CA VAL A 101 -5.59 -4.88 -8.73
C VAL A 101 -5.00 -4.65 -10.11
N ILE A 102 -5.07 -3.40 -10.57
CA ILE A 102 -4.40 -2.92 -11.77
C ILE A 102 -3.28 -2.00 -11.32
N GLN A 103 -2.05 -2.32 -11.72
CA GLN A 103 -0.91 -1.45 -11.44
C GLN A 103 -0.83 -0.31 -12.45
N ASN A 104 -0.70 0.92 -11.96
CA ASN A 104 -0.48 2.11 -12.77
C ASN A 104 0.51 3.04 -12.07
N GLN A 105 1.78 2.97 -12.47
CA GLN A 105 2.85 3.77 -11.85
C GLN A 105 2.74 5.27 -12.19
N ASP A 106 2.09 5.60 -13.29
CA ASP A 106 2.05 6.96 -13.84
C ASP A 106 0.76 7.71 -13.49
N ILE A 107 -0.14 7.11 -12.70
CA ILE A 107 -1.47 7.68 -12.46
C ILE A 107 -1.40 9.10 -11.87
N THR A 108 -0.48 9.34 -10.95
CA THR A 108 -0.31 10.64 -10.31
C THR A 108 0.20 11.69 -11.29
N ILE A 109 1.25 11.37 -12.05
CA ILE A 109 1.81 12.32 -13.02
C ILE A 109 0.83 12.61 -14.17
N ARG A 110 0.08 11.59 -14.61
CA ARG A 110 -0.97 11.78 -15.61
C ARG A 110 -2.09 12.69 -15.09
N GLY A 111 -2.44 12.57 -13.82
CA GLY A 111 -3.39 13.46 -13.15
C GLY A 111 -2.89 14.90 -13.13
N LEU A 112 -1.64 15.12 -12.75
CA LEU A 112 -1.01 16.45 -12.74
C LEU A 112 -0.97 17.08 -14.14
N ILE A 113 -0.59 16.32 -15.16
CA ILE A 113 -0.60 16.79 -16.56
C ILE A 113 -2.02 17.17 -17.00
N LYS A 114 -3.01 16.38 -16.60
CA LYS A 114 -4.40 16.69 -16.94
C LYS A 114 -4.87 17.98 -16.28
N ILE A 115 -4.55 18.18 -15.00
CA ILE A 115 -4.89 19.40 -14.26
C ILE A 115 -4.18 20.62 -14.87
N SER A 116 -2.89 20.51 -15.21
CA SER A 116 -2.13 21.61 -15.80
C SER A 116 -2.73 22.12 -17.12
N LYS A 117 -3.39 21.25 -17.88
CA LYS A 117 -4.10 21.64 -19.10
C LYS A 117 -5.44 22.34 -18.86
N LEU A 118 -6.00 22.24 -17.66
CA LEU A 118 -7.24 22.91 -17.27
C LEU A 118 -6.98 24.29 -16.68
N ILE A 119 -5.76 24.54 -16.22
CA ILE A 119 -5.33 25.84 -15.69
C ILE A 119 -4.78 26.64 -16.87
N LYS A 120 -5.51 27.65 -17.29
CA LYS A 120 -5.09 28.61 -18.35
C LYS A 120 -4.70 29.94 -17.75
#